data_6031304cc6258c26138da329ed1a7a77
#
_entry.id   6031304cc6258c26138da329ed1a7a77
#
_cell.length_a   1.000
_cell.length_b   1.000
_cell.length_c   1.000
_cell.angle_alpha   90.00
_cell.angle_beta   90.00
_cell.angle_gamma   90.00
#
_symmetry.space_group_name_H-M   'P 1'
#
loop_
_entity.id
_entity.type
_entity.pdbx_description
1 polymer ?
#
loop_
_entity_poly.entity_id
_entity_poly.type
_entity_poly.pdbx_seq_one_letter_code
_entity_poly.pdbx_strand_id
1 'polypeptide(L)'
;MIFAALRHRLPASRLALAGAAAFALLASDASALFIVNQPWVRPARRAQTTNAYMNLTSTDGATLLAARSEAALQVSLRSAHSTAATGLALPAKSEIALAPGHDHLRLTGLTRALKIGDRINITLTVRDDDGKLQEITVSAEVRVRSPVDDERRAHHHR
;
A
#
# COMPACT_ATOMS: atom_id res chain seq x y z
N MET A 1 -58.14 -76.96 -4.98
CA MET A 1 -57.28 -76.13 -5.83
C MET A 1 -57.51 -74.70 -5.44
N ILE A 2 -56.59 -74.16 -4.61
CA ILE A 2 -56.78 -72.88 -4.00
C ILE A 2 -55.49 -72.06 -4.28
N PHE A 3 -55.59 -71.00 -5.04
CA PHE A 3 -54.54 -70.07 -5.25
C PHE A 3 -54.67 -68.93 -4.26
N ALA A 4 -53.75 -68.87 -3.34
CA ALA A 4 -53.63 -67.72 -2.43
C ALA A 4 -52.66 -66.70 -3.04
N ALA A 5 -53.15 -65.53 -3.38
CA ALA A 5 -52.33 -64.39 -3.84
C ALA A 5 -51.77 -63.64 -2.65
N LEU A 6 -50.47 -63.71 -2.45
CA LEU A 6 -49.79 -62.97 -1.43
C LEU A 6 -49.40 -61.59 -1.95
N ARG A 7 -50.06 -60.55 -1.44
CA ARG A 7 -49.72 -59.14 -1.78
C ARG A 7 -48.61 -58.66 -0.85
N HIS A 8 -47.40 -58.54 -1.37
CA HIS A 8 -46.31 -57.85 -0.68
C HIS A 8 -46.52 -56.34 -0.77
N ARG A 9 -46.77 -55.72 0.35
CA ARG A 9 -46.72 -54.27 0.50
C ARG A 9 -45.26 -53.88 0.75
N LEU A 10 -44.71 -53.09 -0.13
CA LEU A 10 -43.40 -52.42 0.03
C LEU A 10 -43.59 -51.20 0.93
N PRO A 11 -42.72 -50.99 1.93
CA PRO A 11 -42.74 -49.75 2.72
C PRO A 11 -42.07 -48.63 1.93
N ALA A 12 -42.74 -47.50 1.86
CA ALA A 12 -42.21 -46.27 1.28
C ALA A 12 -41.09 -45.74 2.19
N SER A 13 -39.87 -45.84 1.72
CA SER A 13 -38.71 -45.21 2.33
C SER A 13 -38.78 -43.71 2.07
N ARG A 14 -39.06 -42.94 3.10
CA ARG A 14 -38.93 -41.48 3.08
C ARG A 14 -37.46 -41.15 3.12
N LEU A 15 -36.88 -40.77 1.98
CA LEU A 15 -35.55 -40.10 1.92
C LEU A 15 -35.72 -38.69 2.51
N ALA A 16 -35.25 -38.50 3.72
CA ALA A 16 -35.03 -37.19 4.27
C ALA A 16 -33.80 -36.58 3.64
N LEU A 17 -33.98 -35.64 2.73
CA LEU A 17 -32.88 -34.83 2.14
C LEU A 17 -32.46 -33.80 3.21
N ALA A 18 -31.47 -34.12 4.02
CA ALA A 18 -30.81 -33.15 4.88
C ALA A 18 -29.96 -32.21 4.01
N GLY A 19 -30.54 -31.07 3.65
CA GLY A 19 -29.80 -29.98 3.01
C GLY A 19 -28.83 -29.35 4.00
N ALA A 20 -27.56 -29.76 3.94
CA ALA A 20 -26.47 -29.04 4.58
C ALA A 20 -26.22 -27.73 3.79
N ALA A 21 -26.82 -26.63 4.25
CA ALA A 21 -26.46 -25.31 3.77
C ALA A 21 -25.04 -25.02 4.26
N ALA A 22 -24.07 -25.24 3.40
CA ALA A 22 -22.70 -24.75 3.60
C ALA A 22 -22.74 -23.22 3.47
N PHE A 23 -22.80 -22.52 4.60
CA PHE A 23 -22.49 -21.11 4.67
C PHE A 23 -21.00 -20.97 4.39
N ALA A 24 -20.65 -20.69 3.13
CA ALA A 24 -19.34 -20.17 2.78
C ALA A 24 -19.24 -18.78 3.42
N LEU A 25 -18.58 -18.69 4.57
CA LEU A 25 -18.08 -17.46 5.12
C LEU A 25 -17.08 -16.92 4.10
N LEU A 26 -17.50 -15.99 3.26
CA LEU A 26 -16.62 -15.13 2.52
C LEU A 26 -15.89 -14.27 3.58
N ALA A 27 -14.74 -14.76 4.03
CA ALA A 27 -13.79 -13.92 4.74
C ALA A 27 -13.41 -12.81 3.75
N SER A 28 -14.00 -11.64 3.93
CA SER A 28 -13.49 -10.42 3.31
C SER A 28 -12.10 -10.23 3.91
N ASP A 29 -11.06 -10.52 3.15
CA ASP A 29 -9.71 -10.11 3.49
C ASP A 29 -9.75 -8.58 3.59
N ALA A 30 -9.89 -8.08 4.80
CA ALA A 30 -9.69 -6.68 5.11
C ALA A 30 -8.20 -6.41 4.89
N SER A 31 -7.84 -6.06 3.66
CA SER A 31 -6.48 -5.64 3.35
C SER A 31 -6.15 -4.43 4.21
N ALA A 32 -5.02 -4.47 4.91
CA ALA A 32 -4.51 -3.34 5.67
C ALA A 32 -4.51 -2.10 4.77
N LEU A 33 -5.17 -1.03 5.22
CA LEU A 33 -5.21 0.21 4.47
C LEU A 33 -3.90 0.94 4.67
N PHE A 34 -3.22 1.20 3.55
CA PHE A 34 -2.00 1.99 3.50
C PHE A 34 -2.29 3.34 2.85
N ILE A 35 -2.04 4.42 3.59
CA ILE A 35 -2.35 5.78 3.18
C ILE A 35 -1.05 6.54 2.94
N VAL A 36 -0.96 7.18 1.78
CA VAL A 36 0.14 8.09 1.43
C VAL A 36 -0.42 9.48 1.28
N ASN A 37 0.06 10.40 2.08
CA ASN A 37 -0.34 11.79 2.05
C ASN A 37 0.80 12.69 1.56
N GLN A 38 0.44 13.71 0.79
CA GLN A 38 1.30 14.82 0.37
C GLN A 38 2.64 14.37 -0.25
N PRO A 39 2.66 13.46 -1.22
CA PRO A 39 3.88 13.06 -1.88
C PRO A 39 4.43 14.21 -2.73
N TRP A 40 5.70 14.54 -2.53
CA TRP A 40 6.41 15.56 -3.29
C TRP A 40 7.88 15.22 -3.46
N VAL A 41 8.51 15.84 -4.45
CA VAL A 41 9.91 15.62 -4.80
C VAL A 41 10.59 16.95 -5.12
N ARG A 42 11.86 17.09 -4.79
CA ARG A 42 12.62 18.29 -5.11
C ARG A 42 13.00 18.33 -6.58
N PRO A 43 13.00 19.54 -7.22
CA PRO A 43 13.49 19.69 -8.57
C PRO A 43 14.97 19.35 -8.67
N ALA A 44 15.39 18.75 -9.80
CA ALA A 44 16.78 18.48 -10.10
C ALA A 44 16.96 18.28 -11.61
N ARG A 45 18.20 18.35 -12.07
CA ARG A 45 18.56 18.13 -13.47
C ARG A 45 18.68 16.65 -13.79
N ARG A 46 18.62 16.31 -15.07
CA ARG A 46 18.90 14.95 -15.55
C ARG A 46 20.23 14.44 -15.00
N ALA A 47 20.30 13.15 -14.74
CA ALA A 47 21.44 12.42 -14.19
C ALA A 47 21.83 12.81 -12.75
N GLN A 48 21.20 13.80 -12.16
CA GLN A 48 21.41 14.18 -10.76
C GLN A 48 20.63 13.28 -9.79
N THR A 49 20.87 13.51 -8.51
CA THR A 49 20.16 12.89 -7.40
C THR A 49 19.20 13.91 -6.79
N THR A 50 18.02 13.45 -6.42
CA THR A 50 17.05 14.23 -5.66
C THR A 50 16.39 13.40 -4.58
N ASN A 51 15.56 14.02 -3.75
CA ASN A 51 14.86 13.36 -2.67
C ASN A 51 13.36 13.56 -2.80
N ALA A 52 12.63 12.51 -2.45
CA ALA A 52 11.17 12.53 -2.36
C ALA A 52 10.73 12.33 -0.91
N TYR A 53 9.61 12.92 -0.59
CA TYR A 53 9.03 13.02 0.74
C TYR A 53 7.54 12.76 0.70
N MET A 54 7.00 12.21 1.78
CA MET A 54 5.58 11.91 1.91
C MET A 54 5.26 11.49 3.34
N ASN A 55 4.00 11.52 3.72
CA ASN A 55 3.55 10.96 4.98
C ASN A 55 2.92 9.59 4.73
N LEU A 56 3.27 8.62 5.55
CA LEU A 56 2.87 7.23 5.43
C LEU A 56 2.10 6.80 6.67
N THR A 57 0.95 6.19 6.50
CA THR A 57 0.15 5.61 7.59
C THR A 57 -0.33 4.22 7.20
N SER A 58 -0.17 3.26 8.08
CA SER A 58 -0.77 1.93 7.97
C SER A 58 -1.82 1.73 9.06
N THR A 59 -2.97 1.16 8.73
CA THR A 59 -4.02 0.88 9.73
C THR A 59 -3.62 -0.22 10.70
N ASP A 60 -2.93 -1.25 10.21
CA ASP A 60 -2.65 -2.47 10.96
C ASP A 60 -1.15 -2.70 11.20
N GLY A 61 -0.31 -1.80 10.72
CA GLY A 61 1.13 -1.95 10.71
C GLY A 61 1.64 -2.48 9.38
N ALA A 62 2.85 -2.05 9.00
CA ALA A 62 3.49 -2.47 7.77
C ALA A 62 4.99 -2.18 7.81
N THR A 63 5.71 -2.63 6.80
CA THR A 63 7.12 -2.26 6.57
C THR A 63 7.28 -1.80 5.13
N LEU A 64 7.76 -0.58 4.92
CA LEU A 64 8.19 -0.11 3.61
C LEU A 64 9.53 -0.75 3.29
N LEU A 65 9.56 -1.62 2.28
CA LEU A 65 10.75 -2.38 1.90
C LEU A 65 11.57 -1.71 0.82
N ALA A 66 10.91 -1.17 -0.20
CA ALA A 66 11.55 -0.61 -1.37
C ALA A 66 10.67 0.44 -2.05
N ALA A 67 11.27 1.21 -2.94
CA ALA A 67 10.57 2.11 -3.84
C ALA A 67 11.24 2.12 -5.21
N ARG A 68 10.47 2.42 -6.25
CA ARG A 68 10.96 2.58 -7.64
C ARG A 68 10.22 3.70 -8.33
N SER A 69 10.83 4.26 -9.37
CA SER A 69 10.22 5.28 -10.22
C SER A 69 10.84 5.22 -11.62
N GLU A 70 10.04 5.45 -12.64
CA GLU A 70 10.54 5.57 -14.03
C GLU A 70 11.40 6.85 -14.23
N ALA A 71 11.24 7.82 -13.34
CA ALA A 71 12.00 9.06 -13.39
C ALA A 71 13.44 8.93 -12.89
N ALA A 72 13.84 7.79 -12.31
CA ALA A 72 15.17 7.56 -11.77
C ALA A 72 15.66 6.14 -12.02
N LEU A 73 16.97 5.96 -12.16
CA LEU A 73 17.57 4.64 -12.31
C LEU A 73 17.45 3.82 -11.02
N GLN A 74 17.52 4.49 -9.87
CA GLN A 74 17.42 3.85 -8.57
C GLN A 74 16.69 4.75 -7.58
N VAL A 75 15.84 4.14 -6.76
CA VAL A 75 15.24 4.77 -5.59
C VAL A 75 15.66 3.98 -4.35
N SER A 76 16.20 4.65 -3.35
CA SER A 76 16.62 4.03 -2.09
C SER A 76 16.01 4.74 -0.89
N LEU A 77 15.59 3.96 0.10
CA LEU A 77 15.20 4.49 1.39
C LEU A 77 16.47 4.94 2.15
N ARG A 78 16.45 6.14 2.65
CA ARG A 78 17.51 6.69 3.52
C ARG A 78 16.93 7.00 4.87
N SER A 79 17.53 6.43 5.90
CA SER A 79 17.19 6.75 7.28
C SER A 79 18.18 7.77 7.85
N ALA A 80 17.67 8.74 8.61
CA ALA A 80 18.50 9.70 9.33
C ALA A 80 19.31 9.04 10.45
N HIS A 81 18.88 7.86 10.92
CA HIS A 81 19.43 7.20 12.10
C HIS A 81 20.12 5.85 11.80
N SER A 82 20.09 5.37 10.55
CA SER A 82 20.70 4.09 10.17
C SER A 82 21.29 4.14 8.79
N THR A 83 22.50 3.59 8.64
CA THR A 83 23.17 3.46 7.34
C THR A 83 22.73 2.25 6.54
N ALA A 84 22.01 1.32 7.15
CA ALA A 84 21.53 0.09 6.52
C ALA A 84 20.04 -0.09 6.81
N ALA A 85 19.20 0.60 6.04
CA ALA A 85 17.77 0.40 6.16
C ALA A 85 17.34 -0.84 5.38
N THR A 86 17.09 -1.94 6.08
CA THR A 86 16.42 -3.13 5.52
C THR A 86 14.91 -2.93 5.37
N GLY A 87 14.42 -1.74 5.63
CA GLY A 87 13.03 -1.35 5.59
C GLY A 87 12.71 -0.28 6.63
N LEU A 88 11.60 0.39 6.47
CA LEU A 88 11.06 1.36 7.43
C LEU A 88 9.80 0.77 8.06
N ALA A 89 9.84 0.59 9.38
CA ALA A 89 8.68 0.14 10.14
C ALA A 89 7.61 1.24 10.21
N LEU A 90 6.38 0.87 9.93
CA LEU A 90 5.20 1.73 9.97
C LEU A 90 4.25 1.17 11.03
N PRO A 91 4.35 1.63 12.29
CA PRO A 91 3.47 1.16 13.35
C PRO A 91 1.99 1.41 13.01
N ALA A 92 1.10 0.53 13.48
CA ALA A 92 -0.33 0.66 13.26
C ALA A 92 -0.85 2.02 13.72
N LYS A 93 -1.68 2.66 12.91
CA LYS A 93 -2.37 3.93 13.21
C LYS A 93 -1.44 5.10 13.54
N SER A 94 -0.17 5.00 13.17
CA SER A 94 0.82 6.05 13.37
C SER A 94 1.25 6.62 12.02
N GLU A 95 1.33 7.94 11.92
CA GLU A 95 1.88 8.61 10.75
C GLU A 95 3.40 8.70 10.88
N ILE A 96 4.10 8.22 9.86
CA ILE A 96 5.54 8.36 9.70
C ILE A 96 5.81 9.36 8.58
N ALA A 97 6.50 10.44 8.91
CA ALA A 97 6.85 11.48 7.95
C ALA A 97 8.22 11.19 7.32
N LEU A 98 8.24 11.02 6.00
CA LEU A 98 9.45 11.17 5.20
C LEU A 98 9.62 12.65 4.87
N ALA A 99 10.61 13.30 5.47
CA ALA A 99 10.76 14.75 5.42
C ALA A 99 12.23 15.18 5.27
N PRO A 100 12.50 16.41 4.82
CA PRO A 100 13.86 16.95 4.78
C PRO A 100 14.53 16.88 6.18
N GLY A 101 15.74 16.33 6.24
CA GLY A 101 16.48 16.12 7.48
C GLY A 101 16.08 14.87 8.28
N HIS A 102 15.10 14.15 7.82
CA HIS A 102 14.60 12.89 8.39
C HIS A 102 14.74 11.75 7.37
N ASP A 103 14.07 10.63 7.63
CA ASP A 103 13.95 9.55 6.67
C ASP A 103 13.37 10.08 5.35
N HIS A 104 13.85 9.59 4.23
CA HIS A 104 13.41 10.04 2.91
C HIS A 104 13.74 9.01 1.82
N LEU A 105 13.12 9.18 0.66
CA LEU A 105 13.47 8.43 -0.54
C LEU A 105 14.49 9.23 -1.35
N ARG A 106 15.61 8.59 -1.68
CA ARG A 106 16.63 9.17 -2.56
C ARG A 106 16.48 8.59 -3.96
N LEU A 107 16.28 9.46 -4.94
CA LEU A 107 16.24 9.14 -6.36
C LEU A 107 17.60 9.44 -6.97
N THR A 108 18.26 8.43 -7.52
CA THR A 108 19.59 8.55 -8.10
C THR A 108 19.53 8.29 -9.59
N GLY A 109 20.27 9.10 -10.37
CA GLY A 109 20.34 8.96 -11.81
C GLY A 109 19.00 9.30 -12.48
N LEU A 110 18.55 10.55 -12.35
CA LEU A 110 17.32 10.99 -12.98
C LEU A 110 17.35 10.79 -14.49
N THR A 111 16.33 10.15 -15.04
CA THR A 111 16.20 9.89 -16.48
C THR A 111 15.86 11.13 -17.27
N ARG A 112 15.28 12.13 -16.63
CA ARG A 112 14.96 13.45 -17.15
C ARG A 112 15.14 14.54 -16.09
N ALA A 113 15.13 15.79 -16.47
CA ALA A 113 15.04 16.90 -15.53
C ALA A 113 13.66 16.93 -14.88
N LEU A 114 13.61 17.21 -13.59
CA LEU A 114 12.38 17.42 -12.82
C LEU A 114 12.22 18.92 -12.55
N LYS A 115 11.21 19.52 -13.17
CA LYS A 115 10.90 20.95 -13.06
C LYS A 115 9.73 21.14 -12.11
N ILE A 116 9.67 22.28 -11.44
CA ILE A 116 8.54 22.64 -10.57
C ILE A 116 7.22 22.52 -11.33
N GLY A 117 6.25 21.83 -10.74
CA GLY A 117 4.94 21.55 -11.35
C GLY A 117 4.86 20.22 -12.10
N ASP A 118 6.00 19.59 -12.43
CA ASP A 118 6.00 18.24 -12.98
C ASP A 118 5.42 17.24 -11.95
N ARG A 119 4.99 16.08 -12.45
CA ARG A 119 4.61 14.93 -11.62
C ARG A 119 5.40 13.71 -12.02
N ILE A 120 5.78 12.91 -11.04
CA ILE A 120 6.39 11.61 -11.23
C ILE A 120 5.64 10.54 -10.44
N ASN A 121 5.62 9.33 -10.96
CA ASN A 121 5.08 8.19 -10.24
C ASN A 121 6.19 7.52 -9.43
N ILE A 122 5.89 7.24 -8.17
CA ILE A 122 6.74 6.46 -7.26
C ILE A 122 5.94 5.26 -6.83
N THR A 123 6.45 4.06 -7.05
CA THR A 123 5.84 2.81 -6.61
C THR A 123 6.55 2.35 -5.36
N LEU A 124 5.80 2.20 -4.29
CA LEU A 124 6.25 1.72 -2.99
C LEU A 124 5.97 0.22 -2.87
N THR A 125 6.93 -0.55 -2.42
CA THR A 125 6.73 -1.96 -2.05
C THR A 125 6.62 -2.05 -0.54
N VAL A 126 5.48 -2.49 -0.06
CA VAL A 126 5.13 -2.57 1.35
C VAL A 126 4.80 -4.01 1.72
N ARG A 127 5.24 -4.44 2.88
CA ARG A 127 4.86 -5.72 3.47
C ARG A 127 3.97 -5.45 4.68
N ASP A 128 2.77 -6.01 4.68
CA ASP A 128 1.87 -5.94 5.84
C ASP A 128 2.31 -6.89 6.97
N ASP A 129 1.62 -6.83 8.11
CA ASP A 129 1.92 -7.66 9.28
C ASP A 129 1.72 -9.17 9.00
N ASP A 130 0.87 -9.52 8.05
CA ASP A 130 0.65 -10.91 7.61
C ASP A 130 1.75 -11.40 6.65
N GLY A 131 2.71 -10.54 6.30
CA GLY A 131 3.80 -10.84 5.39
C GLY A 131 3.46 -10.71 3.91
N LYS A 132 2.26 -10.23 3.57
CA LYS A 132 1.82 -10.03 2.20
C LYS A 132 2.44 -8.76 1.61
N LEU A 133 2.95 -8.88 0.40
CA LEU A 133 3.53 -7.76 -0.34
C LEU A 133 2.45 -7.02 -1.13
N GLN A 134 2.51 -5.69 -1.08
CA GLN A 134 1.66 -4.79 -1.85
C GLN A 134 2.52 -3.77 -2.58
N GLU A 135 2.14 -3.42 -3.80
CA GLU A 135 2.72 -2.31 -4.55
C GLU A 135 1.71 -1.16 -4.62
N ILE A 136 2.14 0.02 -4.21
CA ILE A 136 1.31 1.22 -4.15
C ILE A 136 1.99 2.31 -4.97
N THR A 137 1.36 2.75 -6.05
CA THR A 137 1.88 3.82 -6.89
C THR A 137 1.25 5.14 -6.50
N VAL A 138 2.08 6.13 -6.21
CA VAL A 138 1.67 7.50 -5.86
C VAL A 138 2.24 8.50 -6.85
N SER A 139 1.49 9.57 -7.12
CA SER A 139 1.93 10.67 -7.96
C SER A 139 2.50 11.78 -7.08
N ALA A 140 3.81 12.00 -7.17
CA ALA A 140 4.52 13.05 -6.43
C ALA A 140 4.71 14.29 -7.30
N GLU A 141 4.35 15.45 -6.76
CA GLU A 141 4.54 16.73 -7.43
C GLU A 141 5.96 17.26 -7.18
N VAL A 142 6.58 17.81 -8.22
CA VAL A 142 7.88 18.48 -8.11
C VAL A 142 7.70 19.86 -7.50
N ARG A 143 8.23 20.06 -6.29
CA ARG A 143 8.09 21.29 -5.50
C ARG A 143 9.38 21.64 -4.78
N VAL A 144 9.55 22.91 -4.44
CA VAL A 144 10.70 23.40 -3.65
C VAL A 144 10.50 23.17 -2.15
N ARG A 145 9.22 23.13 -1.71
CA ARG A 145 8.80 23.05 -0.30
C ARG A 145 7.69 22.04 -0.10
N SER A 146 7.51 21.65 1.14
CA SER A 146 6.38 20.81 1.54
C SER A 146 5.03 21.50 1.25
N PRO A 147 3.99 20.77 0.81
CA PRO A 147 2.64 21.28 0.70
C PRO A 147 2.13 21.92 2.00
N VAL A 148 2.46 21.36 3.15
CA VAL A 148 2.07 21.89 4.48
C VAL A 148 2.67 23.27 4.75
N ASP A 149 3.92 23.50 4.35
CA ASP A 149 4.57 24.79 4.55
C ASP A 149 3.95 25.89 3.68
N ASP A 150 3.47 25.52 2.50
CA ASP A 150 2.77 26.45 1.61
C ASP A 150 1.38 26.83 2.17
N GLU A 151 0.64 25.86 2.72
CA GLU A 151 -0.65 26.10 3.37
C GLU A 151 -0.52 27.01 4.60
N ARG A 152 0.47 26.78 5.47
CA ARG A 152 0.72 27.62 6.65
C ARG A 152 1.00 29.07 6.28
N ARG A 153 1.75 29.32 5.21
CA ARG A 153 2.04 30.69 4.74
C ARG A 153 0.80 31.38 4.18
N ALA A 154 -0.06 30.65 3.47
CA ALA A 154 -1.30 31.21 2.94
C ALA A 154 -2.24 31.70 4.05
N HIS A 155 -2.23 31.06 5.23
CA HIS A 155 -3.02 31.46 6.39
C HIS A 155 -2.44 32.65 7.17
N HIS A 156 -1.14 32.94 7.06
CA HIS A 156 -0.51 34.08 7.73
C HIS A 156 -0.63 35.41 6.98
N HIS A 157 -1.14 35.41 5.74
CA HIS A 157 -1.32 36.61 4.92
C HIS A 157 -2.79 37.06 4.78
N ARG A 158 -3.67 36.56 5.66
CA ARG A 158 -5.07 37.03 5.74
C ARG A 158 -5.35 37.80 7.01
#